data_29a9fac3d99bdfd5def2e7c274fbe034
#
_entry.id   29a9fac3d99bdfd5def2e7c274fbe034
#
_cell.length_a   1.000
_cell.length_b   1.000
_cell.length_c   1.000
_cell.angle_alpha   90.00
_cell.angle_beta   90.00
_cell.angle_gamma   90.00
#
_symmetry.space_group_name_H-M   'P 1'
#
loop_
_entity.id
_entity.type
_entity.pdbx_description
1 polymer ?
#
loop_
_entity_poly.entity_id
_entity_poly.type
_entity_poly.pdbx_seq_one_letter_code
_entity_poly.pdbx_strand_id
1 'polypeptide(L)'
;MSKCLNCSIELVGNFQKFCNNKCQNDYQRMEKVNLWLEGKHNGMRGKTATVNWIKWFLIKERGEKCERCGWCEKNEYTRNIPIELEHIDGDFTNNKIENLKLLCPNCHSLTDTYKGANKKKGRPRSKYYRGL
;
A
#
# COMPACT_ATOMS: atom_id res chain seq x y z
N MET A 1 7.93 32.30 13.40
CA MET A 1 8.70 31.06 13.30
C MET A 1 7.95 30.06 12.40
N SER A 2 8.73 29.25 11.69
CA SER A 2 8.16 28.24 10.81
C SER A 2 7.62 27.04 11.59
N LYS A 3 6.67 26.35 11.00
CA LYS A 3 6.14 25.09 11.55
C LYS A 3 6.39 23.96 10.56
N CYS A 4 6.59 22.75 11.07
CA CYS A 4 6.71 21.56 10.23
C CYS A 4 5.44 21.39 9.40
N LEU A 5 5.61 21.22 8.08
CA LEU A 5 4.48 21.08 7.17
C LEU A 5 3.67 19.80 7.42
N ASN A 6 4.28 18.81 8.08
CA ASN A 6 3.61 17.53 8.34
C ASN A 6 2.94 17.48 9.72
N CYS A 7 3.67 17.82 10.78
CA CYS A 7 3.17 17.65 12.16
C CYS A 7 2.87 18.96 12.89
N SER A 8 3.17 20.10 12.28
CA SER A 8 2.90 21.45 12.82
C SER A 8 3.71 21.85 14.04
N ILE A 9 4.73 21.07 14.41
CA ILE A 9 5.63 21.47 15.50
C ILE A 9 6.44 22.70 15.08
N GLU A 10 6.75 23.59 16.03
CA GLU A 10 7.58 24.75 15.73
C GLU A 10 9.00 24.33 15.40
N LEU A 11 9.57 24.96 14.37
CA LEU A 11 10.90 24.67 13.87
C LEU A 11 11.92 25.71 14.37
N VAL A 12 13.11 25.22 14.69
CA VAL A 12 14.25 26.07 15.02
C VAL A 12 15.05 26.27 13.73
N GLY A 13 15.15 27.52 13.27
CA GLY A 13 15.86 27.86 12.04
C GLY A 13 14.94 28.35 10.95
N ASN A 14 15.48 29.13 10.02
CA ASN A 14 14.70 29.87 9.06
C ASN A 14 14.44 29.13 7.72
N PHE A 15 15.13 28.02 7.48
CA PHE A 15 15.11 27.37 6.17
C PHE A 15 14.54 25.94 6.22
N GLN A 16 14.04 25.51 7.36
CA GLN A 16 13.48 24.18 7.51
C GLN A 16 12.00 24.17 7.17
N LYS A 17 11.56 23.13 6.50
CA LYS A 17 10.15 22.85 6.22
C LYS A 17 9.63 21.73 7.09
N PHE A 18 10.50 20.85 7.57
CA PHE A 18 10.16 19.64 8.32
C PHE A 18 11.06 19.51 9.54
N CYS A 19 10.51 18.91 10.59
CA CYS A 19 11.26 18.70 11.82
C CYS A 19 12.26 17.52 11.72
N ASN A 20 12.02 16.59 10.81
CA ASN A 20 12.92 15.45 10.55
C ASN A 20 12.59 14.80 9.20
N ASN A 21 13.40 13.80 8.82
CA ASN A 21 13.22 13.10 7.56
C ASN A 21 11.92 12.28 7.51
N LYS A 22 11.48 11.76 8.64
CA LYS A 22 10.22 11.01 8.70
C LYS A 22 9.04 11.90 8.30
N CYS A 23 8.96 13.09 8.86
CA CYS A 23 7.91 14.05 8.51
C CYS A 23 7.98 14.47 7.04
N GLN A 24 9.17 14.67 6.52
CA GLN A 24 9.35 14.99 5.10
C GLN A 24 8.82 13.86 4.21
N ASN A 25 9.19 12.63 4.52
CA ASN A 25 8.76 11.47 3.75
C ASN A 25 7.24 11.26 3.83
N ASP A 26 6.68 11.40 5.02
CA ASP A 26 5.23 11.24 5.21
C ASP A 26 4.45 12.32 4.46
N TYR A 27 4.93 13.55 4.49
CA TYR A 27 4.31 14.65 3.76
C TYR A 27 4.32 14.39 2.25
N GLN A 28 5.47 13.97 1.72
CA GLN A 28 5.61 13.67 0.29
C GLN A 28 4.74 12.48 -0.12
N ARG A 29 4.62 11.46 0.73
CA ARG A 29 3.72 10.34 0.47
C ARG A 29 2.28 10.80 0.41
N MET A 30 1.86 11.67 1.33
CA MET A 30 0.49 12.19 1.33
C MET A 30 0.17 13.04 0.11
N GLU A 31 1.14 13.80 -0.42
CA GLU A 31 0.94 14.49 -1.68
C GLU A 31 0.62 13.53 -2.82
N LYS A 32 1.37 12.42 -2.90
CA LYS A 32 1.12 11.38 -3.91
C LYS A 32 -0.21 10.67 -3.69
N VAL A 33 -0.54 10.38 -2.43
CA VAL A 33 -1.84 9.79 -2.08
C VAL A 33 -2.98 10.68 -2.52
N ASN A 34 -2.88 11.98 -2.30
CA ASN A 34 -3.92 12.92 -2.73
C ASN A 34 -4.12 12.92 -4.25
N LEU A 35 -3.02 12.88 -5.01
CA LEU A 35 -3.09 12.76 -6.47
C LEU A 35 -3.76 11.46 -6.90
N TRP A 36 -3.46 10.38 -6.22
CA TRP A 36 -4.07 9.08 -6.50
C TRP A 36 -5.57 9.08 -6.18
N LEU A 37 -5.96 9.62 -5.03
CA LEU A 37 -7.38 9.70 -4.66
C LEU A 37 -8.17 10.60 -5.61
N GLU A 38 -7.53 11.61 -6.20
CA GLU A 38 -8.14 12.49 -7.21
C GLU A 38 -8.17 11.88 -8.61
N GLY A 39 -7.61 10.69 -8.79
CA GLY A 39 -7.53 10.04 -10.10
C GLY A 39 -6.40 10.54 -10.99
N LYS A 40 -5.48 11.33 -10.45
CA LYS A 40 -4.34 11.89 -11.20
C LYS A 40 -3.11 11.01 -11.20
N HIS A 41 -3.13 9.91 -10.44
CA HIS A 41 -2.05 8.93 -10.37
C HIS A 41 -2.66 7.54 -10.38
N ASN A 42 -2.12 6.66 -11.21
CA ASN A 42 -2.69 5.31 -11.40
C ASN A 42 -2.24 4.28 -10.35
N GLY A 43 -1.39 4.67 -9.39
CA GLY A 43 -0.90 3.77 -8.36
C GLY A 43 0.17 2.79 -8.83
N MET A 44 0.67 2.95 -10.05
CA MET A 44 1.68 2.04 -10.60
C MET A 44 3.08 2.63 -10.50
N ARG A 45 4.03 1.75 -10.21
CA ARG A 45 5.45 2.05 -10.36
C ARG A 45 5.90 1.36 -11.66
N GLY A 46 6.01 2.15 -12.73
CA GLY A 46 6.24 1.58 -14.06
C GLY A 46 5.02 0.79 -14.54
N LYS A 47 5.26 -0.32 -15.23
CA LYS A 47 4.20 -1.13 -15.86
C LYS A 47 3.86 -2.41 -15.12
N THR A 48 4.66 -2.79 -14.13
CA THR A 48 4.58 -4.13 -13.55
C THR A 48 4.36 -4.17 -12.03
N ALA A 49 4.43 -3.03 -11.35
CA ALA A 49 4.36 -2.99 -9.90
C ALA A 49 3.44 -1.89 -9.41
N THR A 50 2.78 -2.15 -8.28
CA THR A 50 2.04 -1.14 -7.54
C THR A 50 3.00 -0.35 -6.66
N VAL A 51 2.79 0.95 -6.52
CA VAL A 51 3.61 1.77 -5.61
C VAL A 51 3.40 1.35 -4.16
N ASN A 52 4.45 1.50 -3.35
CA ASN A 52 4.38 1.07 -1.95
C ASN A 52 3.62 2.02 -1.03
N TRP A 53 3.49 3.30 -1.40
CA TRP A 53 2.83 4.28 -0.54
C TRP A 53 1.30 4.09 -0.48
N ILE A 54 0.69 3.34 -1.39
CA ILE A 54 -0.72 2.98 -1.29
C ILE A 54 -0.94 2.06 -0.09
N LYS A 55 -0.14 1.02 0.06
CA LYS A 55 -0.22 0.12 1.22
C LYS A 55 0.03 0.88 2.52
N TRP A 56 1.03 1.75 2.53
CA TRP A 56 1.31 2.60 3.68
C TRP A 56 0.09 3.43 4.09
N PHE A 57 -0.58 4.04 3.11
CA PHE A 57 -1.78 4.85 3.37
C PHE A 57 -2.93 4.00 3.89
N LEU A 58 -3.18 2.84 3.30
CA LEU A 58 -4.27 1.96 3.72
C LEU A 58 -4.05 1.44 5.15
N ILE A 59 -2.81 1.11 5.50
CA ILE A 59 -2.47 0.72 6.86
C ILE A 59 -2.77 1.85 7.84
N LYS A 60 -2.43 3.09 7.46
CA LYS A 60 -2.68 4.26 8.27
C LYS A 60 -4.18 4.50 8.50
N GLU A 61 -4.99 4.31 7.46
CA GLU A 61 -6.44 4.56 7.51
C GLU A 61 -7.24 3.41 8.10
N ARG A 62 -6.86 2.17 7.81
CA ARG A 62 -7.63 0.97 8.16
C ARG A 62 -7.04 0.16 9.30
N GLY A 63 -5.79 0.46 9.69
CA GLY A 63 -5.04 -0.30 10.66
C GLY A 63 -4.21 -1.42 10.02
N GLU A 64 -3.12 -1.80 10.70
CA GLU A 64 -2.21 -2.83 10.23
C GLU A 64 -2.71 -4.20 10.67
N LYS A 65 -3.77 -4.65 10.03
CA LYS A 65 -4.43 -5.92 10.34
C LYS A 65 -5.16 -6.46 9.12
N CYS A 66 -5.41 -7.76 9.12
CA CYS A 66 -6.21 -8.39 8.08
C CYS A 66 -7.66 -7.88 8.12
N GLU A 67 -8.17 -7.38 7.01
CA GLU A 67 -9.53 -6.87 6.93
C GLU A 67 -10.59 -7.98 6.99
N ARG A 68 -10.20 -9.23 6.70
CA ARG A 68 -11.11 -10.37 6.72
C ARG A 68 -11.21 -11.03 8.09
N CYS A 69 -10.06 -11.35 8.73
CA CYS A 69 -10.05 -12.11 9.98
C CYS A 69 -9.52 -11.34 11.19
N GLY A 70 -8.98 -10.14 10.97
CA GLY A 70 -8.45 -9.30 12.05
C GLY A 70 -7.05 -9.65 12.51
N TRP A 71 -6.39 -10.63 11.89
CA TRP A 71 -5.05 -11.05 12.29
C TRP A 71 -4.06 -9.90 12.17
N CYS A 72 -3.22 -9.73 13.20
CA CYS A 72 -2.25 -8.63 13.25
C CYS A 72 -0.99 -9.02 14.02
N GLU A 73 -0.56 -10.28 13.93
CA GLU A 73 0.60 -10.75 14.66
C GLU A 73 1.89 -10.28 14.01
N LYS A 74 2.74 -9.66 14.82
CA LYS A 74 4.01 -9.12 14.40
C LYS A 74 5.06 -10.23 14.28
N ASN A 75 5.80 -10.26 13.18
CA ASN A 75 6.96 -11.13 13.03
C ASN A 75 8.07 -10.63 13.94
N GLU A 76 8.53 -11.46 14.86
CA GLU A 76 9.54 -11.06 15.86
C GLU A 76 10.91 -10.76 15.26
N TYR A 77 11.20 -11.27 14.08
CA TYR A 77 12.48 -11.08 13.41
C TYR A 77 12.49 -9.83 12.53
N THR A 78 11.44 -9.61 11.74
CA THR A 78 11.33 -8.44 10.86
C THR A 78 10.68 -7.25 11.55
N ARG A 79 9.97 -7.49 12.65
CA ARG A 79 9.20 -6.51 13.41
C ARG A 79 8.06 -5.88 12.63
N ASN A 80 7.65 -6.54 11.55
CA ASN A 80 6.52 -6.12 10.73
C ASN A 80 5.38 -7.12 10.83
N ILE A 81 4.17 -6.64 10.62
CA ILE A 81 3.00 -7.51 10.46
C ILE A 81 2.91 -7.82 8.96
N PRO A 82 3.03 -9.09 8.54
CA PRO A 82 3.07 -9.43 7.12
C PRO A 82 1.69 -9.37 6.47
N ILE A 83 1.17 -8.18 6.33
CA ILE A 83 -0.10 -7.90 5.64
C ILE A 83 0.20 -7.69 4.16
N GLU A 84 -0.65 -8.23 3.30
CA GLU A 84 -0.50 -8.13 1.86
C GLU A 84 -1.63 -7.30 1.25
N LEU A 85 -1.29 -6.56 0.19
CA LEU A 85 -2.26 -5.77 -0.57
C LEU A 85 -2.93 -6.67 -1.59
N GLU A 86 -4.25 -6.80 -1.51
CA GLU A 86 -5.06 -7.61 -2.43
C GLU A 86 -5.83 -6.72 -3.39
N HIS A 87 -5.78 -7.04 -4.67
CA HIS A 87 -6.65 -6.46 -5.68
C HIS A 87 -7.88 -7.36 -5.81
N ILE A 88 -9.04 -6.85 -5.37
CA ILE A 88 -10.26 -7.68 -5.23
C ILE A 88 -10.65 -8.34 -6.55
N ASP A 89 -10.55 -7.61 -7.67
CA ASP A 89 -10.87 -8.14 -9.00
C ASP A 89 -9.71 -8.92 -9.65
N GLY A 90 -8.57 -9.04 -8.98
CA GLY A 90 -7.39 -9.73 -9.48
C GLY A 90 -6.60 -8.96 -10.51
N ASP A 91 -6.99 -7.74 -10.85
CA ASP A 91 -6.28 -6.88 -11.79
C ASP A 91 -5.34 -5.94 -11.02
N PHE A 92 -4.04 -6.25 -11.04
CA PHE A 92 -3.04 -5.47 -10.29
C PHE A 92 -2.87 -4.04 -10.81
N THR A 93 -3.42 -3.74 -12.00
CA THR A 93 -3.38 -2.38 -12.54
C THR A 93 -4.58 -1.54 -12.07
N ASN A 94 -5.62 -2.17 -11.53
CA ASN A 94 -6.77 -1.48 -10.99
C ASN A 94 -6.54 -1.11 -9.54
N ASN A 95 -5.93 0.07 -9.33
CA ASN A 95 -5.55 0.55 -8.00
C ASN A 95 -6.56 1.56 -7.43
N LYS A 96 -7.83 1.43 -7.80
CA LYS A 96 -8.89 2.20 -7.15
C LYS A 96 -9.05 1.74 -5.71
N ILE A 97 -9.25 2.68 -4.80
CA ILE A 97 -9.27 2.38 -3.36
C ILE A 97 -10.33 1.33 -2.99
N GLU A 98 -11.47 1.34 -3.66
CA GLU A 98 -12.54 0.37 -3.43
C GLU A 98 -12.20 -1.05 -3.90
N ASN A 99 -11.15 -1.19 -4.73
CA ASN A 99 -10.67 -2.48 -5.22
C ASN A 99 -9.53 -3.07 -4.38
N LEU A 100 -9.14 -2.41 -3.30
CA LEU A 100 -7.96 -2.79 -2.52
C LEU A 100 -8.36 -3.25 -1.12
N LYS A 101 -7.74 -4.35 -0.68
CA LYS A 101 -7.88 -4.87 0.68
C LYS A 101 -6.52 -5.22 1.26
N LEU A 102 -6.43 -5.15 2.59
CA LEU A 102 -5.28 -5.63 3.35
C LEU A 102 -5.64 -6.98 3.92
N LEU A 103 -4.90 -8.01 3.55
CA LEU A 103 -5.16 -9.39 3.98
C LEU A 103 -3.90 -10.01 4.56
N CYS A 104 -4.08 -10.89 5.57
CA CYS A 104 -2.97 -11.72 6.04
C CYS A 104 -2.64 -12.79 4.97
N PRO A 105 -1.44 -13.39 5.01
CA PRO A 105 -1.08 -14.39 4.00
C PRO A 105 -2.08 -15.55 3.88
N ASN A 106 -2.67 -15.96 5.00
CA ASN A 106 -3.64 -17.04 4.98
C ASN A 106 -4.93 -16.65 4.25
N CYS A 107 -5.51 -15.50 4.58
CA CYS A 107 -6.72 -15.01 3.91
C CYS A 107 -6.44 -14.68 2.44
N HIS A 108 -5.26 -14.14 2.14
CA HIS A 108 -4.85 -13.87 0.77
C HIS A 108 -4.82 -15.16 -0.07
N SER A 109 -4.34 -16.26 0.51
CA SER A 109 -4.29 -17.55 -0.19
C SER A 109 -5.66 -18.15 -0.46
N LEU A 110 -6.69 -17.67 0.23
CA LEU A 110 -8.07 -18.18 0.07
C LEU A 110 -8.89 -17.34 -0.90
N THR A 111 -8.29 -16.38 -1.59
CA THR A 111 -9.02 -15.57 -2.57
C THR A 111 -9.19 -16.32 -3.90
N ASP A 112 -10.21 -15.94 -4.65
CA ASP A 112 -10.48 -16.54 -5.96
C ASP A 112 -9.46 -16.14 -7.03
N THR A 113 -8.59 -15.17 -6.72
CA THR A 113 -7.57 -14.68 -7.65
C THR A 113 -6.16 -15.17 -7.33
N TYR A 114 -6.01 -15.98 -6.29
CA TYR A 114 -4.70 -16.39 -5.79
C TYR A 114 -3.93 -17.23 -6.82
N LYS A 115 -2.64 -16.90 -7.00
CA LYS A 115 -1.70 -17.63 -7.88
C LYS A 115 -2.23 -17.89 -9.28
N GLY A 116 -2.88 -16.88 -9.87
CA GLY A 116 -3.30 -16.98 -11.25
C GLY A 116 -4.67 -17.61 -11.47
N ALA A 117 -5.46 -17.81 -10.42
CA ALA A 117 -6.86 -18.19 -10.57
C ALA A 117 -7.62 -17.17 -11.42
N ASN A 118 -7.10 -15.93 -11.50
CA ASN A 118 -7.67 -14.83 -12.27
C ASN A 118 -7.03 -14.68 -13.66
N LYS A 119 -6.40 -15.70 -14.19
CA LYS A 119 -5.63 -15.62 -15.45
C LYS A 119 -6.42 -15.05 -16.63
N LYS A 120 -7.74 -15.10 -16.58
CA LYS A 120 -8.64 -14.54 -17.62
C LYS A 120 -8.79 -13.03 -17.50
N LYS A 121 -8.24 -12.41 -16.45
CA LYS A 121 -8.39 -10.96 -16.17
C LYS A 121 -7.15 -10.14 -16.56
N GLY A 122 -6.35 -10.65 -17.49
CA GLY A 122 -5.28 -9.89 -18.11
C GLY A 122 -3.88 -10.04 -17.53
N ARG A 123 -3.72 -10.70 -16.39
CA ARG A 123 -2.39 -10.91 -15.84
C ARG A 123 -1.75 -12.15 -16.46
N PRO A 124 -0.61 -12.02 -17.16
CA PRO A 124 0.05 -13.19 -17.75
C PRO A 124 0.42 -14.21 -16.68
N ARG A 125 0.16 -15.47 -16.97
CA ARG A 125 0.52 -16.54 -16.06
C ARG A 125 2.02 -16.76 -16.10
N SER A 126 2.67 -16.73 -14.93
CA SER A 126 4.08 -17.05 -14.84
C SER A 126 4.33 -18.50 -15.28
N LYS A 127 5.47 -18.73 -15.94
CA LYS A 127 5.87 -20.08 -16.32
C LYS A 127 6.01 -21.02 -15.11
N TYR A 128 6.19 -20.48 -13.91
CA TYR A 128 6.30 -21.29 -12.70
C TYR A 128 4.98 -21.93 -12.29
N TYR A 129 3.87 -21.42 -12.80
CA TYR A 129 2.55 -21.95 -12.48
C TYR A 129 1.95 -22.82 -13.60
N ARG A 130 2.73 -23.07 -14.65
CA ARG A 130 2.28 -23.96 -15.71
C ARG A 130 2.07 -25.36 -15.15
N GLY A 131 0.91 -25.94 -15.44
CA GLY A 131 0.59 -27.28 -14.97
C GLY A 131 -0.01 -27.35 -13.58
N LEU A 132 -0.22 -26.22 -12.94
CA LEU A 132 -0.86 -26.20 -11.64
C LEU A 132 -2.39 -26.11 -11.73
#